data_bb03297fa2833d9d58cd91eff04da4a5
#
_entry.id   bb03297fa2833d9d58cd91eff04da4a5
#
_cell.length_a   1.000
_cell.length_b   1.000
_cell.length_c   1.000
_cell.angle_alpha   90.00
_cell.angle_beta   90.00
_cell.angle_gamma   90.00
#
_symmetry.space_group_name_H-M   'P 1'
#
loop_
_entity.id
_entity.type
_entity.pdbx_description
1 polymer ?
#
loop_
_entity_poly.entity_id
_entity_poly.type
_entity_poly.pdbx_seq_one_letter_code
_entity_poly.pdbx_strand_id
1 'polypeptide(L)'
;MKTLYRDNKGLHRWLFACGAVLVLFYLFRGNRAAVNFWVYSVTLPFEQFLGRACAALPFSVAELLYVLAAVTAVVLLVLMVRYLIKSRQKGRAAYRCALFVLDLFLTVYAAFSLLWGANYYADDFCDRSGLSPEPVAYEDLVRVTQYFADHLAEASTHIARDENGLFTADRQEILDCADTVYDCLYDEFPFLDMPDQKPKGIFFSKIMSAMNFTGFYFPFTGESNVNMDSPAMLLASTCAHELSHQRGITSEQQRDRKS
;
A
#
# COMPACT_ATOMS: atom_id res chain seq x y z
N MET A 1 -16.01 -37.06 -9.56
CA MET A 1 -16.24 -35.80 -8.81
C MET A 1 -16.46 -36.02 -7.30
N LYS A 2 -17.39 -36.88 -6.84
CA LYS A 2 -17.66 -37.09 -5.40
C LYS A 2 -16.43 -37.49 -4.57
N THR A 3 -15.52 -38.30 -5.11
CA THR A 3 -14.27 -38.72 -4.42
C THR A 3 -13.27 -37.57 -4.29
N LEU A 4 -13.07 -36.73 -5.32
CA LEU A 4 -12.17 -35.58 -5.29
C LEU A 4 -12.60 -34.55 -4.24
N TYR A 5 -13.91 -34.30 -4.14
CA TYR A 5 -14.45 -33.44 -3.10
C TYR A 5 -14.21 -33.99 -1.70
N ARG A 6 -14.53 -35.30 -1.50
CA ARG A 6 -14.41 -35.96 -0.18
C ARG A 6 -12.96 -35.97 0.33
N ASP A 7 -12.01 -36.19 -0.57
CA ASP A 7 -10.59 -36.30 -0.24
C ASP A 7 -9.95 -34.91 0.06
N ASN A 8 -10.62 -33.79 -0.35
CA ASN A 8 -10.14 -32.42 -0.18
C ASN A 8 -11.16 -31.48 0.48
N LYS A 9 -12.00 -32.01 1.39
CA LYS A 9 -13.09 -31.26 2.04
C LYS A 9 -12.64 -29.94 2.68
N GLY A 10 -11.45 -29.92 3.32
CA GLY A 10 -10.90 -28.73 3.96
C GLY A 10 -10.64 -27.61 2.96
N LEU A 11 -9.94 -27.92 1.87
CA LEU A 11 -9.65 -26.95 0.80
C LEU A 11 -10.94 -26.41 0.16
N HIS A 12 -11.90 -27.29 -0.16
CA HIS A 12 -13.18 -26.84 -0.72
C HIS A 12 -13.96 -25.93 0.24
N ARG A 13 -13.96 -26.24 1.55
CA ARG A 13 -14.61 -25.37 2.54
C ARG A 13 -13.94 -24.00 2.58
N TRP A 14 -12.61 -23.98 2.52
CA TRP A 14 -11.84 -22.74 2.48
C TRP A 14 -12.12 -21.95 1.22
N LEU A 15 -12.13 -22.61 0.05
CA LEU A 15 -12.52 -22.01 -1.23
C LEU A 15 -13.89 -21.33 -1.14
N PHE A 16 -14.88 -22.03 -0.60
CA PHE A 16 -16.23 -21.47 -0.44
C PHE A 16 -16.25 -20.31 0.56
N ALA A 17 -15.49 -20.39 1.64
CA ALA A 17 -15.40 -19.31 2.62
C ALA A 17 -14.78 -18.05 1.98
N CYS A 18 -13.64 -18.16 1.30
CA CYS A 18 -13.03 -17.05 0.57
C CYS A 18 -13.96 -16.51 -0.51
N GLY A 19 -14.63 -17.38 -1.27
CA GLY A 19 -15.62 -16.98 -2.27
C GLY A 19 -16.79 -16.20 -1.66
N ALA A 20 -17.31 -16.67 -0.52
CA ALA A 20 -18.38 -15.98 0.20
C ALA A 20 -17.92 -14.60 0.71
N VAL A 21 -16.72 -14.49 1.26
CA VAL A 21 -16.14 -13.21 1.70
C VAL A 21 -16.03 -12.24 0.52
N LEU A 22 -15.53 -12.69 -0.63
CA LEU A 22 -15.43 -11.85 -1.82
C LEU A 22 -16.80 -11.43 -2.35
N VAL A 23 -17.78 -12.34 -2.41
CA VAL A 23 -19.15 -11.99 -2.81
C VAL A 23 -19.73 -10.94 -1.86
N LEU A 24 -19.58 -11.13 -0.55
CA LEU A 24 -20.04 -10.15 0.45
C LEU A 24 -19.33 -8.82 0.26
N PHE A 25 -18.02 -8.81 0.02
CA PHE A 25 -17.28 -7.58 -0.28
C PHE A 25 -17.83 -6.87 -1.52
N TYR A 26 -18.08 -7.58 -2.61
CA TYR A 26 -18.62 -6.99 -3.84
C TYR A 26 -20.05 -6.45 -3.69
N LEU A 27 -20.86 -7.04 -2.83
CA LEU A 27 -22.20 -6.52 -2.47
C LEU A 27 -22.08 -5.30 -1.55
N PHE A 28 -21.20 -5.37 -0.57
CA PHE A 28 -20.97 -4.34 0.43
C PHE A 28 -20.39 -3.05 -0.14
N ARG A 29 -19.43 -3.14 -1.08
CA ARG A 29 -18.70 -1.98 -1.63
C ARG A 29 -19.60 -0.95 -2.32
N GLY A 30 -20.81 -1.30 -2.70
CA GLY A 30 -21.81 -0.38 -3.24
C GLY A 30 -22.53 0.48 -2.19
N ASN A 31 -22.37 0.17 -0.90
CA ASN A 31 -22.95 0.95 0.20
C ASN A 31 -21.90 1.85 0.85
N ARG A 32 -21.86 3.12 0.43
CA ARG A 32 -20.88 4.11 0.86
C ARG A 32 -20.79 4.25 2.38
N ALA A 33 -21.92 4.31 3.09
CA ALA A 33 -21.94 4.44 4.54
C ALA A 33 -21.31 3.23 5.25
N ALA A 34 -21.62 2.02 4.76
CA ALA A 34 -21.05 0.80 5.30
C ALA A 34 -19.53 0.70 5.00
N VAL A 35 -19.11 1.10 3.80
CA VAL A 35 -17.67 1.13 3.44
C VAL A 35 -16.92 2.16 4.28
N ASN A 36 -17.45 3.36 4.45
CA ASN A 36 -16.86 4.39 5.30
C ASN A 36 -16.70 3.91 6.74
N PHE A 37 -17.73 3.27 7.30
CA PHE A 37 -17.61 2.67 8.63
C PHE A 37 -16.51 1.62 8.68
N TRP A 38 -16.46 0.71 7.69
CA TRP A 38 -15.44 -0.33 7.63
C TRP A 38 -14.03 0.26 7.54
N VAL A 39 -13.83 1.21 6.62
CA VAL A 39 -12.51 1.81 6.37
C VAL A 39 -12.07 2.65 7.56
N TYR A 40 -12.86 3.63 7.99
CA TYR A 40 -12.41 4.62 8.96
C TYR A 40 -12.58 4.20 10.41
N SER A 41 -13.43 3.22 10.70
CA SER A 41 -13.63 2.72 12.08
C SER A 41 -13.01 1.35 12.33
N VAL A 42 -12.61 0.59 11.29
CA VAL A 42 -12.06 -0.75 11.47
C VAL A 42 -10.68 -0.89 10.84
N THR A 43 -10.57 -0.77 9.50
CA THR A 43 -9.30 -1.11 8.83
C THR A 43 -8.22 -0.07 9.05
N LEU A 44 -8.51 1.22 8.88
CA LEU A 44 -7.53 2.28 9.07
C LEU A 44 -6.95 2.32 10.50
N PRO A 45 -7.77 2.29 11.58
CA PRO A 45 -7.24 2.17 12.94
C PRO A 45 -6.42 0.89 13.18
N PHE A 46 -6.81 -0.22 12.55
CA PHE A 46 -6.07 -1.47 12.63
C PHE A 46 -4.71 -1.39 11.92
N GLU A 47 -4.66 -0.84 10.72
CA GLU A 47 -3.42 -0.62 9.98
C GLU A 47 -2.48 0.34 10.71
N GLN A 48 -3.01 1.43 11.28
CA GLN A 48 -2.25 2.37 12.10
C GLN A 48 -1.71 1.70 13.38
N PHE A 49 -2.49 0.82 14.00
CA PHE A 49 -2.00 0.01 15.12
C PHE A 49 -0.86 -0.91 14.72
N LEU A 50 -0.98 -1.61 13.58
CA LEU A 50 0.09 -2.47 13.05
C LEU A 50 1.34 -1.65 12.72
N GLY A 51 1.18 -0.49 12.07
CA GLY A 51 2.29 0.40 11.72
C GLY A 51 3.07 0.85 12.95
N ARG A 52 2.38 1.23 14.04
CA ARG A 52 3.01 1.55 15.33
C ARG A 52 3.75 0.37 15.94
N ALA A 53 3.16 -0.83 15.90
CA ALA A 53 3.83 -2.03 16.38
C ALA A 53 5.09 -2.33 15.56
N CYS A 54 5.04 -2.17 14.25
CA CYS A 54 6.18 -2.33 13.35
C CYS A 54 7.21 -1.20 13.51
N ALA A 55 6.80 0.02 13.88
CA ALA A 55 7.70 1.16 14.08
C ALA A 55 8.78 0.93 15.16
N ALA A 56 8.51 0.02 16.11
CA ALA A 56 9.50 -0.38 17.11
C ALA A 56 10.71 -1.11 16.54
N LEU A 57 10.64 -1.58 15.29
CA LEU A 57 11.73 -2.30 14.62
C LEU A 57 12.51 -1.36 13.69
N PRO A 58 13.86 -1.46 13.65
CA PRO A 58 14.70 -0.57 12.85
C PRO A 58 14.75 -0.91 11.34
N PHE A 59 13.94 -1.86 10.91
CA PHE A 59 13.86 -2.34 9.52
C PHE A 59 12.40 -2.48 9.08
N SER A 60 12.17 -2.55 7.78
CA SER A 60 10.84 -2.77 7.21
C SER A 60 10.37 -4.21 7.44
N VAL A 61 9.27 -4.37 8.16
CA VAL A 61 8.59 -5.67 8.32
C VAL A 61 7.94 -6.10 7.01
N ALA A 62 7.46 -5.13 6.22
CA ALA A 62 6.94 -5.41 4.89
C ALA A 62 8.00 -6.10 4.00
N GLU A 63 9.24 -5.59 4.01
CA GLU A 63 10.35 -6.18 3.27
C GLU A 63 10.67 -7.60 3.75
N LEU A 64 10.69 -7.81 5.08
CA LEU A 64 10.86 -9.14 5.64
C LEU A 64 9.75 -10.11 5.19
N LEU A 65 8.49 -9.65 5.16
CA LEU A 65 7.37 -10.45 4.69
C LEU A 65 7.49 -10.80 3.21
N TYR A 66 7.98 -9.89 2.36
CA TYR A 66 8.26 -10.21 0.95
C TYR A 66 9.33 -11.28 0.80
N VAL A 67 10.42 -11.20 1.56
CA VAL A 67 11.48 -12.24 1.57
C VAL A 67 10.91 -13.58 2.04
N LEU A 68 10.17 -13.58 3.15
CA LEU A 68 9.53 -14.80 3.67
C LEU A 68 8.51 -15.38 2.68
N ALA A 69 7.74 -14.55 2.00
CA ALA A 69 6.80 -14.98 0.97
C ALA A 69 7.54 -15.62 -0.22
N ALA A 70 8.62 -15.01 -0.68
CA ALA A 70 9.44 -15.56 -1.77
C ALA A 70 10.06 -16.92 -1.39
N VAL A 71 10.66 -17.02 -0.21
CA VAL A 71 11.20 -18.29 0.31
C VAL A 71 10.11 -19.34 0.44
N THR A 72 8.98 -18.97 1.01
CA THR A 72 7.82 -19.87 1.18
C THR A 72 7.31 -20.35 -0.17
N ALA A 73 7.20 -19.47 -1.17
CA ALA A 73 6.77 -19.83 -2.52
C ALA A 73 7.72 -20.87 -3.16
N VAL A 74 9.04 -20.67 -3.03
CA VAL A 74 10.04 -21.65 -3.51
C VAL A 74 9.91 -22.99 -2.80
N VAL A 75 9.79 -22.97 -1.48
CA VAL A 75 9.62 -24.20 -0.68
C VAL A 75 8.35 -24.93 -1.09
N LEU A 76 7.22 -24.23 -1.18
CA LEU A 76 5.94 -24.80 -1.61
C LEU A 76 6.04 -25.39 -3.01
N LEU A 77 6.67 -24.69 -3.95
CA LEU A 77 6.87 -25.19 -5.31
C LEU A 77 7.66 -26.52 -5.30
N VAL A 78 8.78 -26.58 -4.57
CA VAL A 78 9.57 -27.80 -4.44
C VAL A 78 8.77 -28.93 -3.81
N LEU A 79 8.02 -28.65 -2.75
CA LEU A 79 7.17 -29.66 -2.09
C LEU A 79 6.06 -30.16 -3.03
N MET A 80 5.43 -29.26 -3.77
CA MET A 80 4.37 -29.63 -4.74
C MET A 80 4.94 -30.48 -5.89
N VAL A 81 6.09 -30.11 -6.44
CA VAL A 81 6.77 -30.91 -7.48
C VAL A 81 7.11 -32.29 -6.94
N ARG A 82 7.73 -32.37 -5.75
CA ARG A 82 8.04 -33.66 -5.11
C ARG A 82 6.79 -34.51 -4.84
N TYR A 83 5.70 -33.89 -4.40
CA TYR A 83 4.42 -34.53 -4.17
C TYR A 83 3.84 -35.11 -5.49
N LEU A 84 3.86 -34.33 -6.58
CA LEU A 84 3.43 -34.75 -7.90
C LEU A 84 4.27 -35.90 -8.44
N ILE A 85 5.59 -35.87 -8.28
CA ILE A 85 6.50 -36.94 -8.73
C ILE A 85 6.24 -38.24 -7.97
N LYS A 86 6.09 -38.17 -6.63
CA LYS A 86 5.94 -39.35 -5.77
C LYS A 86 4.52 -39.93 -5.79
N SER A 87 3.51 -39.17 -6.18
CA SER A 87 2.12 -39.63 -6.16
C SER A 87 1.86 -40.70 -7.22
N ARG A 88 1.22 -41.78 -6.82
CA ARG A 88 0.72 -42.83 -7.74
C ARG A 88 -0.49 -42.37 -8.55
N GLN A 89 -1.25 -41.39 -8.03
CA GLN A 89 -2.47 -40.85 -8.64
C GLN A 89 -2.24 -39.40 -9.08
N LYS A 90 -1.49 -39.23 -10.18
CA LYS A 90 -1.06 -37.90 -10.68
C LYS A 90 -2.20 -36.88 -10.81
N GLY A 91 -3.34 -37.30 -11.37
CA GLY A 91 -4.50 -36.40 -11.57
C GLY A 91 -5.09 -35.89 -10.25
N ARG A 92 -5.16 -36.72 -9.21
CA ARG A 92 -5.64 -36.30 -7.88
C ARG A 92 -4.62 -35.38 -7.20
N ALA A 93 -3.34 -35.69 -7.34
CA ALA A 93 -2.28 -34.86 -6.79
C ALA A 93 -2.27 -33.48 -7.46
N ALA A 94 -2.34 -33.43 -8.79
CA ALA A 94 -2.41 -32.15 -9.54
C ALA A 94 -3.66 -31.35 -9.13
N TYR A 95 -4.81 -31.96 -9.03
CA TYR A 95 -6.03 -31.29 -8.57
C TYR A 95 -5.87 -30.68 -7.18
N ARG A 96 -5.29 -31.42 -6.21
CA ARG A 96 -5.06 -30.91 -4.85
C ARG A 96 -4.10 -29.75 -4.84
N CYS A 97 -3.00 -29.79 -5.62
CA CYS A 97 -2.06 -28.71 -5.77
C CYS A 97 -2.71 -27.46 -6.38
N ALA A 98 -3.48 -27.62 -7.45
CA ALA A 98 -4.18 -26.52 -8.09
C ALA A 98 -5.21 -25.86 -7.14
N LEU A 99 -5.96 -26.68 -6.39
CA LEU A 99 -6.92 -26.20 -5.41
C LEU A 99 -6.22 -25.42 -4.27
N PHE A 100 -5.08 -25.92 -3.77
CA PHE A 100 -4.30 -25.24 -2.75
C PHE A 100 -3.76 -23.88 -3.24
N VAL A 101 -3.23 -23.83 -4.47
CA VAL A 101 -2.76 -22.56 -5.06
C VAL A 101 -3.90 -21.55 -5.22
N LEU A 102 -5.07 -22.04 -5.67
CA LEU A 102 -6.27 -21.20 -5.80
C LEU A 102 -6.72 -20.67 -4.44
N ASP A 103 -6.75 -21.52 -3.41
CA ASP A 103 -7.10 -21.13 -2.04
C ASP A 103 -6.15 -20.08 -1.49
N LEU A 104 -4.84 -20.25 -1.71
CA LEU A 104 -3.83 -19.28 -1.30
C LEU A 104 -4.04 -17.92 -1.99
N PHE A 105 -4.23 -17.95 -3.31
CA PHE A 105 -4.49 -16.73 -4.08
C PHE A 105 -5.76 -16.02 -3.61
N LEU A 106 -6.86 -16.75 -3.44
CA LEU A 106 -8.12 -16.17 -2.99
C LEU A 106 -8.04 -15.65 -1.55
N THR A 107 -7.25 -16.29 -0.68
CA THR A 107 -7.02 -15.81 0.69
C THR A 107 -6.32 -14.45 0.68
N VAL A 108 -5.22 -14.33 -0.09
CA VAL A 108 -4.48 -13.08 -0.21
C VAL A 108 -5.35 -12.00 -0.86
N TYR A 109 -6.09 -12.36 -1.91
CA TYR A 109 -6.98 -11.42 -2.61
C TYR A 109 -8.14 -10.95 -1.72
N ALA A 110 -8.75 -11.83 -0.92
CA ALA A 110 -9.80 -11.47 0.03
C ALA A 110 -9.25 -10.56 1.14
N ALA A 111 -8.09 -10.90 1.70
CA ALA A 111 -7.43 -10.07 2.71
C ALA A 111 -7.08 -8.68 2.15
N PHE A 112 -6.49 -8.61 0.96
CA PHE A 112 -6.19 -7.35 0.28
C PHE A 112 -7.46 -6.54 0.00
N SER A 113 -8.53 -7.19 -0.48
CA SER A 113 -9.80 -6.52 -0.78
C SER A 113 -10.44 -5.89 0.46
N LEU A 114 -10.36 -6.56 1.61
CA LEU A 114 -10.92 -6.07 2.86
C LEU A 114 -10.05 -4.99 3.52
N LEU A 115 -8.73 -5.13 3.50
CA LEU A 115 -7.82 -4.18 4.13
C LEU A 115 -7.62 -2.95 3.24
N TRP A 116 -7.22 -3.14 2.00
CA TRP A 116 -6.86 -2.03 1.10
C TRP A 116 -7.91 -1.73 0.03
N GLY A 117 -8.46 -2.76 -0.61
CA GLY A 117 -9.40 -2.61 -1.72
C GLY A 117 -10.68 -1.85 -1.35
N ALA A 118 -11.11 -1.91 -0.07
CA ALA A 118 -12.25 -1.17 0.43
C ALA A 118 -12.06 0.34 0.35
N ASN A 119 -10.83 0.84 0.52
CA ASN A 119 -10.52 2.26 0.52
C ASN A 119 -10.90 2.95 -0.79
N TYR A 120 -10.83 2.25 -1.92
CA TYR A 120 -11.23 2.79 -3.24
C TYR A 120 -12.73 3.05 -3.38
N TYR A 121 -13.55 2.62 -2.43
CA TYR A 121 -15.01 2.81 -2.38
C TYR A 121 -15.46 3.67 -1.20
N ALA A 122 -14.53 4.08 -0.34
CA ALA A 122 -14.76 5.02 0.75
C ALA A 122 -14.72 6.48 0.26
N ASP A 123 -15.07 7.39 1.14
CA ASP A 123 -14.94 8.82 0.91
C ASP A 123 -13.47 9.17 0.66
N ASP A 124 -13.21 9.92 -0.38
CA ASP A 124 -11.87 10.40 -0.69
C ASP A 124 -11.53 11.69 0.10
N PHE A 125 -10.36 12.25 -0.15
CA PHE A 125 -9.93 13.48 0.49
C PHE A 125 -10.91 14.64 0.24
N CYS A 126 -11.40 14.81 -0.99
CA CYS A 126 -12.33 15.88 -1.33
C CYS A 126 -13.68 15.71 -0.60
N ASP A 127 -14.17 14.47 -0.55
CA ASP A 127 -15.40 14.15 0.18
C ASP A 127 -15.28 14.46 1.68
N ARG A 128 -14.11 14.17 2.28
CA ARG A 128 -13.85 14.36 3.71
C ARG A 128 -13.52 15.81 4.09
N SER A 129 -12.84 16.53 3.21
CA SER A 129 -12.47 17.93 3.40
C SER A 129 -13.58 18.92 3.03
N GLY A 130 -14.59 18.45 2.30
CA GLY A 130 -15.62 19.33 1.73
C GLY A 130 -15.15 20.16 0.53
N LEU A 131 -13.91 19.94 0.06
CA LEU A 131 -13.39 20.59 -1.14
C LEU A 131 -14.06 20.01 -2.38
N SER A 132 -14.58 20.87 -3.24
CA SER A 132 -15.13 20.45 -4.53
C SER A 132 -14.14 20.82 -5.63
N PRO A 133 -13.52 19.82 -6.30
CA PRO A 133 -12.69 20.12 -7.45
C PRO A 133 -13.55 20.70 -8.58
N GLU A 134 -13.31 21.94 -8.93
CA GLU A 134 -13.93 22.58 -10.09
C GLU A 134 -13.07 22.35 -11.35
N PRO A 135 -13.67 22.41 -12.56
CA PRO A 135 -12.89 22.38 -13.78
C PRO A 135 -11.88 23.55 -13.79
N VAL A 136 -10.61 23.22 -13.89
CA VAL A 136 -9.53 24.22 -13.90
C VAL A 136 -9.37 24.80 -15.31
N ALA A 137 -9.46 26.12 -15.44
CA ALA A 137 -9.17 26.79 -16.70
C ALA A 137 -7.67 26.71 -17.02
N TYR A 138 -7.32 26.77 -18.31
CA TYR A 138 -5.92 26.74 -18.74
C TYR A 138 -5.10 27.87 -18.09
N GLU A 139 -5.68 29.05 -17.98
CA GLU A 139 -5.06 30.23 -17.38
C GLU A 139 -4.75 30.02 -15.89
N ASP A 140 -5.59 29.28 -15.17
CA ASP A 140 -5.36 28.94 -13.77
C ASP A 140 -4.23 27.93 -13.63
N LEU A 141 -4.15 26.94 -14.53
CA LEU A 141 -3.03 26.00 -14.57
C LEU A 141 -1.70 26.74 -14.82
N VAL A 142 -1.67 27.68 -15.77
CA VAL A 142 -0.47 28.50 -16.05
C VAL A 142 -0.08 29.30 -14.80
N ARG A 143 -1.05 29.93 -14.11
CA ARG A 143 -0.80 30.72 -12.90
C ARG A 143 -0.22 29.88 -11.77
N VAL A 144 -0.81 28.70 -11.52
CA VAL A 144 -0.31 27.78 -10.49
C VAL A 144 1.07 27.24 -10.85
N THR A 145 1.30 26.91 -12.13
CA THR A 145 2.62 26.46 -12.59
C THR A 145 3.68 27.56 -12.39
N GLN A 146 3.36 28.80 -12.72
CA GLN A 146 4.27 29.93 -12.51
C GLN A 146 4.57 30.12 -11.01
N TYR A 147 3.54 30.08 -10.16
CA TYR A 147 3.69 30.18 -8.72
C TYR A 147 4.67 29.14 -8.17
N PHE A 148 4.52 27.87 -8.56
CA PHE A 148 5.44 26.82 -8.13
C PHE A 148 6.84 26.98 -8.72
N ALA A 149 6.96 27.42 -9.98
CA ALA A 149 8.27 27.67 -10.60
C ALA A 149 9.04 28.77 -9.87
N ASP A 150 8.38 29.87 -9.50
CA ASP A 150 8.99 30.97 -8.77
C ASP A 150 9.46 30.55 -7.37
N HIS A 151 8.62 29.79 -6.63
CA HIS A 151 8.97 29.23 -5.32
C HIS A 151 10.12 28.21 -5.42
N LEU A 152 10.12 27.36 -6.45
CA LEU A 152 11.21 26.43 -6.69
C LEU A 152 12.52 27.16 -6.99
N ALA A 153 12.46 28.21 -7.81
CA ALA A 153 13.63 29.04 -8.11
C ALA A 153 14.20 29.68 -6.85
N GLU A 154 13.35 30.26 -5.99
CA GLU A 154 13.76 30.81 -4.70
C GLU A 154 14.36 29.73 -3.78
N ALA A 155 13.64 28.62 -3.55
CA ALA A 155 14.09 27.51 -2.71
C ALA A 155 15.43 26.97 -3.17
N SER A 156 15.68 26.91 -4.50
CA SER A 156 16.91 26.39 -5.09
C SER A 156 18.16 27.20 -4.69
N THR A 157 18.01 28.43 -4.21
CA THR A 157 19.10 29.27 -3.73
C THR A 157 19.53 28.96 -2.30
N HIS A 158 18.68 28.26 -1.53
CA HIS A 158 18.89 27.95 -0.12
C HIS A 158 19.27 26.49 0.15
N ILE A 159 19.27 25.63 -0.88
CA ILE A 159 19.59 24.22 -0.71
C ILE A 159 21.09 23.96 -0.64
N ALA A 160 21.48 22.94 0.13
CA ALA A 160 22.86 22.44 0.14
C ALA A 160 23.19 21.77 -1.21
N ARG A 161 24.43 21.99 -1.66
CA ARG A 161 24.95 21.40 -2.90
C ARG A 161 26.30 20.74 -2.63
N ASP A 162 26.59 19.65 -3.35
CA ASP A 162 27.87 18.99 -3.31
C ASP A 162 28.94 19.79 -4.14
N GLU A 163 30.15 19.25 -4.19
CA GLU A 163 31.29 19.84 -4.95
C GLU A 163 31.04 19.93 -6.46
N ASN A 164 30.07 19.17 -6.99
CA ASN A 164 29.63 19.20 -8.39
C ASN A 164 28.43 20.12 -8.62
N GLY A 165 27.97 20.82 -7.58
CA GLY A 165 26.80 21.70 -7.64
C GLY A 165 25.46 20.96 -7.63
N LEU A 166 25.44 19.65 -7.36
CA LEU A 166 24.21 18.86 -7.27
C LEU A 166 23.59 18.98 -5.89
N PHE A 167 22.26 18.92 -5.86
CA PHE A 167 21.51 18.88 -4.59
C PHE A 167 22.01 17.76 -3.70
N THR A 168 22.29 18.08 -2.43
CA THR A 168 22.63 17.11 -1.41
C THR A 168 21.77 17.29 -0.18
N ALA A 169 21.33 16.18 0.43
CA ALA A 169 20.60 16.15 1.68
C ALA A 169 20.94 14.87 2.44
N ASP A 170 20.91 14.93 3.76
CA ASP A 170 20.98 13.74 4.57
C ASP A 170 19.66 12.98 4.46
N ARG A 171 19.70 11.79 3.89
CA ARG A 171 18.54 10.94 3.68
C ARG A 171 17.92 10.47 4.99
N GLN A 172 18.73 10.25 6.02
CA GLN A 172 18.24 9.85 7.33
C GLN A 172 17.55 11.00 8.05
N GLU A 173 18.09 12.21 7.93
CA GLU A 173 17.44 13.41 8.46
C GLU A 173 16.05 13.64 7.82
N ILE A 174 15.92 13.42 6.50
CA ILE A 174 14.61 13.49 5.83
C ILE A 174 13.63 12.47 6.42
N LEU A 175 14.06 11.23 6.65
CA LEU A 175 13.19 10.21 7.26
C LEU A 175 12.83 10.57 8.70
N ASP A 176 13.78 11.14 9.44
CA ASP A 176 13.60 11.48 10.85
C ASP A 176 12.66 12.67 11.07
N CYS A 177 12.54 13.55 10.08
CA CYS A 177 11.62 14.69 10.10
C CYS A 177 10.30 14.43 9.38
N ALA A 178 10.15 13.31 8.70
CA ALA A 178 8.99 13.07 7.83
C ALA A 178 7.67 12.89 8.60
N ASP A 179 7.71 12.49 9.87
CA ASP A 179 6.53 12.35 10.72
C ASP A 179 5.78 13.66 10.95
N THR A 180 6.48 14.81 10.91
CA THR A 180 5.89 16.14 11.15
C THR A 180 5.33 16.81 9.88
N VAL A 181 5.42 16.17 8.73
CA VAL A 181 5.07 16.79 7.43
C VAL A 181 3.60 17.20 7.31
N TYR A 182 2.72 16.62 8.13
CA TYR A 182 1.29 16.90 8.14
C TYR A 182 0.82 17.77 9.30
N ASP A 183 1.69 18.14 10.26
CA ASP A 183 1.31 18.88 11.48
C ASP A 183 0.62 20.21 11.18
N CYS A 184 1.08 20.92 10.14
CA CYS A 184 0.49 22.18 9.72
C CYS A 184 -0.90 22.06 9.10
N LEU A 185 -1.37 20.84 8.80
CA LEU A 185 -2.65 20.59 8.16
C LEU A 185 -3.74 20.08 9.11
N TYR A 186 -3.40 19.74 10.36
CA TYR A 186 -4.35 19.13 11.30
C TYR A 186 -5.46 20.10 11.74
N ASP A 187 -5.17 21.39 11.83
CA ASP A 187 -6.19 22.40 12.16
C ASP A 187 -7.23 22.53 11.04
N GLU A 188 -6.80 22.43 9.80
CA GLU A 188 -7.69 22.54 8.62
C GLU A 188 -8.36 21.20 8.30
N PHE A 189 -7.61 20.09 8.42
CA PHE A 189 -8.07 18.74 8.09
C PHE A 189 -7.86 17.78 9.26
N PRO A 190 -8.68 17.84 10.32
CA PRO A 190 -8.51 17.01 11.52
C PRO A 190 -8.49 15.51 11.27
N PHE A 191 -9.04 15.05 10.15
CA PHE A 191 -9.06 13.65 9.78
C PHE A 191 -7.69 13.12 9.30
N LEU A 192 -6.70 13.99 9.11
CA LEU A 192 -5.31 13.62 8.82
C LEU A 192 -4.51 13.36 10.10
N ASP A 193 -5.03 13.81 11.25
CA ASP A 193 -4.38 13.61 12.54
C ASP A 193 -4.32 12.11 12.88
N MET A 194 -3.12 11.64 13.15
CA MET A 194 -2.84 10.28 13.59
C MET A 194 -1.53 10.26 14.38
N PRO A 195 -1.32 9.27 15.25
CA PRO A 195 -0.04 9.10 15.93
C PRO A 195 1.13 9.00 14.93
N ASP A 196 2.17 9.79 15.19
CA ASP A 196 3.34 9.91 14.31
C ASP A 196 3.99 8.57 14.03
N GLN A 197 4.25 8.33 12.76
CA GLN A 197 4.96 7.16 12.27
C GLN A 197 5.91 7.60 11.16
N LYS A 198 7.17 7.19 11.28
CA LYS A 198 8.20 7.50 10.29
C LYS A 198 8.17 6.49 9.14
N PRO A 199 8.39 6.93 7.91
CA PRO A 199 8.61 6.00 6.81
C PRO A 199 9.91 5.25 7.01
N LYS A 200 10.01 4.04 6.46
CA LYS A 200 11.20 3.19 6.56
C LYS A 200 11.93 3.09 5.24
N GLY A 201 13.26 3.23 5.29
CA GLY A 201 14.10 2.95 4.15
C GLY A 201 14.16 1.44 3.85
N ILE A 202 14.01 1.07 2.58
CA ILE A 202 14.08 -0.32 2.11
C ILE A 202 15.53 -0.72 1.86
N PHE A 203 15.93 -1.89 2.33
CA PHE A 203 17.27 -2.47 2.08
C PHE A 203 17.46 -2.81 0.60
N PHE A 204 16.46 -3.41 -0.05
CA PHE A 204 16.46 -3.75 -1.47
C PHE A 204 16.09 -2.58 -2.39
N SER A 205 16.46 -1.36 -2.03
CA SER A 205 16.15 -0.12 -2.77
C SER A 205 16.55 -0.18 -4.25
N LYS A 206 17.68 -0.81 -4.59
CA LYS A 206 18.12 -1.00 -5.98
C LYS A 206 17.14 -1.83 -6.82
N ILE A 207 16.45 -2.79 -6.19
CA ILE A 207 15.40 -3.56 -6.89
C ILE A 207 14.20 -2.66 -7.15
N MET A 208 13.82 -1.82 -6.19
CA MET A 208 12.76 -0.83 -6.37
C MET A 208 13.10 0.15 -7.50
N SER A 209 14.35 0.65 -7.54
CA SER A 209 14.80 1.53 -8.62
C SER A 209 14.72 0.85 -9.99
N ALA A 210 15.11 -0.42 -10.09
CA ALA A 210 15.00 -1.19 -11.33
C ALA A 210 13.55 -1.40 -11.78
N MET A 211 12.60 -1.40 -10.83
CA MET A 211 11.15 -1.49 -11.08
C MET A 211 10.48 -0.12 -11.20
N ASN A 212 11.24 0.98 -11.09
CA ASN A 212 10.76 2.37 -11.12
C ASN A 212 9.78 2.73 -9.99
N PHE A 213 9.98 2.17 -8.78
CA PHE A 213 9.24 2.52 -7.58
C PHE A 213 10.04 3.46 -6.67
N THR A 214 9.42 4.54 -6.21
CA THR A 214 10.02 5.49 -5.25
C THR A 214 9.64 5.18 -3.81
N GLY A 215 8.46 4.59 -3.57
CA GLY A 215 7.96 4.16 -2.29
C GLY A 215 6.76 3.22 -2.43
N PHE A 216 6.25 2.73 -1.33
CA PHE A 216 4.97 2.02 -1.24
C PHE A 216 4.47 1.94 0.20
N TYR A 217 3.18 2.06 0.37
CA TYR A 217 2.49 1.72 1.61
C TYR A 217 2.12 0.24 1.61
N PHE A 218 2.33 -0.45 2.75
CA PHE A 218 2.01 -1.87 2.88
C PHE A 218 0.91 -2.11 3.91
N PRO A 219 -0.34 -2.33 3.49
CA PRO A 219 -1.51 -2.38 4.39
C PRO A 219 -1.48 -3.54 5.39
N PHE A 220 -0.74 -4.62 5.11
CA PHE A 220 -0.63 -5.76 6.04
C PHE A 220 0.28 -5.49 7.24
N THR A 221 1.08 -4.43 7.21
CA THR A 221 1.91 -3.99 8.34
C THR A 221 1.66 -2.53 8.71
N GLY A 222 0.91 -1.78 7.90
CA GLY A 222 0.66 -0.35 8.10
C GLY A 222 1.91 0.52 7.92
N GLU A 223 2.94 0.01 7.26
CA GLU A 223 4.22 0.71 7.07
C GLU A 223 4.26 1.49 5.76
N SER A 224 4.75 2.72 5.82
CA SER A 224 5.22 3.48 4.67
C SER A 224 6.68 3.17 4.42
N ASN A 225 7.02 2.79 3.21
CA ASN A 225 8.35 2.33 2.81
C ASN A 225 8.86 3.16 1.65
N VAL A 226 10.13 3.58 1.70
CA VAL A 226 10.72 4.45 0.68
C VAL A 226 12.01 3.88 0.13
N ASN A 227 12.22 4.14 -1.16
CA ASN A 227 13.40 3.75 -1.88
C ASN A 227 14.57 4.68 -1.56
N MET A 228 15.55 4.19 -0.81
CA MET A 228 16.74 4.95 -0.42
C MET A 228 17.74 5.15 -1.55
N ASP A 229 17.56 4.52 -2.71
CA ASP A 229 18.38 4.70 -3.92
C ASP A 229 17.78 5.78 -4.86
N SER A 230 16.58 6.29 -4.57
CA SER A 230 15.95 7.40 -5.30
C SER A 230 16.77 8.69 -5.16
N PRO A 231 16.69 9.63 -6.11
CA PRO A 231 17.30 10.96 -5.95
C PRO A 231 16.86 11.63 -4.65
N ALA A 232 17.80 12.21 -3.90
CA ALA A 232 17.52 12.80 -2.58
C ALA A 232 16.45 13.89 -2.64
N MET A 233 16.39 14.63 -3.75
CA MET A 233 15.37 15.68 -3.97
C MET A 233 13.93 15.15 -4.02
N LEU A 234 13.73 13.87 -4.34
CA LEU A 234 12.40 13.25 -4.39
C LEU A 234 12.01 12.58 -3.07
N LEU A 235 12.98 12.35 -2.18
CA LEU A 235 12.74 11.53 -0.98
C LEU A 235 11.71 12.16 -0.05
N ALA A 236 11.79 13.47 0.19
CA ALA A 236 10.84 14.15 1.08
C ALA A 236 9.41 14.10 0.55
N SER A 237 9.21 14.34 -0.76
CA SER A 237 7.88 14.23 -1.38
C SER A 237 7.37 12.79 -1.40
N THR A 238 8.26 11.82 -1.60
CA THR A 238 7.89 10.39 -1.49
C THR A 238 7.48 10.03 -0.06
N CYS A 239 8.20 10.50 0.95
CA CYS A 239 7.80 10.30 2.34
C CYS A 239 6.40 10.86 2.63
N ALA A 240 6.14 12.10 2.21
CA ALA A 240 4.82 12.72 2.37
C ALA A 240 3.73 11.90 1.64
N HIS A 241 4.01 11.44 0.42
CA HIS A 241 3.09 10.62 -0.36
C HIS A 241 2.74 9.31 0.37
N GLU A 242 3.73 8.53 0.80
CA GLU A 242 3.50 7.26 1.49
C GLU A 242 2.82 7.44 2.86
N LEU A 243 3.14 8.53 3.57
CA LEU A 243 2.48 8.88 4.82
C LEU A 243 1.02 9.32 4.62
N SER A 244 0.64 9.82 3.44
CA SER A 244 -0.76 10.09 3.12
C SER A 244 -1.61 8.82 3.10
N HIS A 245 -1.04 7.72 2.61
CA HIS A 245 -1.70 6.41 2.62
C HIS A 245 -1.97 5.90 4.04
N GLN A 246 -1.06 6.14 4.99
CA GLN A 246 -1.30 5.83 6.41
C GLN A 246 -2.46 6.62 7.02
N ARG A 247 -2.80 7.78 6.43
CA ARG A 247 -3.93 8.64 6.83
C ARG A 247 -5.23 8.31 6.11
N GLY A 248 -5.22 7.21 5.33
CA GLY A 248 -6.38 6.73 4.59
C GLY A 248 -6.66 7.48 3.30
N ILE A 249 -5.67 8.20 2.76
CA ILE A 249 -5.74 8.77 1.42
C ILE A 249 -5.17 7.75 0.44
N THR A 250 -6.02 7.13 -0.36
CA THR A 250 -5.63 6.01 -1.23
C THR A 250 -5.68 6.32 -2.71
N SER A 251 -6.35 7.40 -3.10
CA SER A 251 -6.56 7.74 -4.50
C SER A 251 -5.40 8.57 -5.03
N GLU A 252 -4.62 8.01 -5.94
CA GLU A 252 -3.61 8.72 -6.74
C GLU A 252 -4.24 9.77 -7.67
N GLN A 253 -5.47 9.50 -8.11
CA GLN A 253 -6.24 10.36 -8.99
C GLN A 253 -7.66 10.53 -8.44
N GLN A 254 -7.92 11.67 -7.83
CA GLN A 254 -9.25 11.99 -7.29
C GLN A 254 -10.30 12.32 -8.37
N ARG A 255 -9.97 12.20 -9.64
CA ARG A 255 -10.72 12.82 -10.75
C ARG A 255 -11.76 11.96 -11.44
N ASP A 256 -11.64 10.65 -11.48
CA ASP A 256 -12.37 9.83 -12.47
C ASP A 256 -13.63 9.12 -11.91
N ARG A 257 -14.11 9.49 -10.73
CA ARG A 257 -15.28 8.85 -10.13
C ARG A 257 -16.62 9.51 -10.43
N LYS A 258 -16.67 10.51 -11.30
CA LYS A 258 -17.92 11.20 -11.72
C LYS A 258 -18.20 11.08 -13.22
N SER A 259 -17.82 9.98 -13.83
CA SER A 259 -18.31 9.62 -15.17
C SER A 259 -19.16 8.37 -15.13
#